data_f7451b4ea2b664c3d380d85617edae3b
#
_entry.id   f7451b4ea2b664c3d380d85617edae3b
#
_cell.length_a   1.000
_cell.length_b   1.000
_cell.length_c   1.000
_cell.angle_alpha   90.00
_cell.angle_beta   90.00
_cell.angle_gamma   90.00
#
_symmetry.space_group_name_H-M   'P 1'
#
loop_
_entity.id
_entity.type
_entity.pdbx_description
1 polymer ?
#
loop_
_entity_poly.entity_id
_entity_poly.type
_entity_poly.pdbx_seq_one_letter_code
_entity_poly.pdbx_strand_id
1 'polypeptide(L)'
;MKKLGAIAAAFAAACLVVTTPVEAAGRGDAEKLRRLDIMLMVTALRCRTTPDDFRSEFQRFEASHLDELNGAAAELRDGLVSAYGLSGANRALDRMSTTIANQYGQGHPWLGCAELKQSARVLAEVHGHDALVEAADQLLAPSGGPVLALARP
;
A
#
# COMPACT_ATOMS: atom_id res chain seq x y z
N MET A 1 1.05 48.64 57.57
CA MET A 1 -0.03 48.23 56.67
C MET A 1 0.58 47.55 55.44
N LYS A 2 0.48 46.21 55.40
CA LYS A 2 1.08 45.39 54.37
C LYS A 2 0.08 45.16 53.25
N LYS A 3 0.41 45.56 52.01
CA LYS A 3 -0.39 45.23 50.82
C LYS A 3 0.12 43.94 50.20
N LEU A 4 -0.72 42.92 50.24
CA LEU A 4 -0.48 41.66 49.50
C LEU A 4 -0.85 41.93 48.04
N GLY A 5 0.11 41.75 47.14
CA GLY A 5 -0.09 41.68 45.72
C GLY A 5 -0.50 40.23 45.30
N ALA A 6 -1.63 40.10 44.65
CA ALA A 6 -2.09 38.83 44.09
C ALA A 6 -1.38 38.60 42.74
N ILE A 7 -0.67 37.49 42.64
CA ILE A 7 -0.06 37.02 41.39
C ILE A 7 -1.10 36.11 40.70
N ALA A 8 -1.67 36.58 39.60
CA ALA A 8 -2.50 35.78 38.71
C ALA A 8 -1.63 34.92 37.81
N ALA A 9 -1.60 33.60 38.08
CA ALA A 9 -0.94 32.64 37.18
C ALA A 9 -1.88 32.32 36.01
N ALA A 10 -1.54 32.78 34.82
CA ALA A 10 -2.21 32.40 33.59
C ALA A 10 -1.73 30.98 33.17
N PHE A 11 -2.58 29.98 33.29
CA PHE A 11 -2.35 28.66 32.70
C PHE A 11 -2.66 28.73 31.20
N ALA A 12 -1.61 28.74 30.38
CA ALA A 12 -1.71 28.49 28.94
C ALA A 12 -1.90 26.99 28.72
N ALA A 13 -3.12 26.55 28.41
CA ALA A 13 -3.40 25.19 27.97
C ALA A 13 -2.85 25.00 26.56
N ALA A 14 -1.69 24.37 26.44
CA ALA A 14 -1.18 23.91 25.17
C ALA A 14 -2.00 22.69 24.72
N CYS A 15 -2.91 22.87 23.76
CA CYS A 15 -3.56 21.76 23.06
C CYS A 15 -2.51 21.04 22.20
N LEU A 16 -1.94 19.97 22.73
CA LEU A 16 -1.17 19.02 21.95
C LEU A 16 -2.17 18.27 21.05
N VAL A 17 -2.17 18.61 19.77
CA VAL A 17 -2.86 17.82 18.74
C VAL A 17 -2.09 16.49 18.63
N VAL A 18 -2.55 15.49 19.35
CA VAL A 18 -2.07 14.12 19.22
C VAL A 18 -2.65 13.60 17.90
N THR A 19 -1.86 13.67 16.82
CA THR A 19 -2.18 12.97 15.58
C THR A 19 -2.20 11.47 15.90
N THR A 20 -3.37 10.85 15.75
CA THR A 20 -3.57 9.46 16.13
C THR A 20 -2.75 8.53 15.21
N PRO A 21 -2.02 7.54 15.76
CA PRO A 21 -1.19 6.61 14.97
C PRO A 21 -1.99 5.76 13.96
N VAL A 22 -3.32 5.69 14.10
CA VAL A 22 -4.22 4.93 13.22
C VAL A 22 -4.26 5.45 11.79
N GLU A 23 -4.29 6.77 11.56
CA GLU A 23 -4.29 7.34 10.20
C GLU A 23 -2.94 7.12 9.47
N ALA A 24 -1.84 7.10 10.20
CA ALA A 24 -0.53 6.83 9.63
C ALA A 24 -0.38 5.35 9.22
N ALA A 25 -0.94 4.42 10.01
CA ALA A 25 -0.95 3.00 9.70
C ALA A 25 -1.79 2.71 8.45
N GLY A 26 -3.04 3.20 8.38
CA GLY A 26 -3.92 2.98 7.22
C GLY A 26 -3.32 3.49 5.91
N ARG A 27 -2.72 4.67 5.90
CA ARG A 27 -2.04 5.20 4.71
C ARG A 27 -0.86 4.35 4.26
N GLY A 28 -0.11 3.78 5.20
CA GLY A 28 0.98 2.84 4.90
C GLY A 28 0.46 1.57 4.24
N ASP A 29 -0.66 1.05 4.73
CA ASP A 29 -1.29 -0.16 4.20
C ASP A 29 -1.91 0.09 2.81
N ALA A 30 -2.55 1.22 2.61
CA ALA A 30 -3.06 1.63 1.29
C ALA A 30 -1.92 1.76 0.24
N GLU A 31 -0.76 2.28 0.63
CA GLU A 31 0.42 2.34 -0.25
C GLU A 31 0.94 0.95 -0.59
N LYS A 32 1.00 0.02 0.37
CA LYS A 32 1.43 -1.36 0.15
C LYS A 32 0.49 -2.08 -0.82
N LEU A 33 -0.82 -1.98 -0.61
CA LEU A 33 -1.81 -2.59 -1.50
C LEU A 33 -1.73 -2.02 -2.92
N ARG A 34 -1.59 -0.70 -3.05
CA ARG A 34 -1.40 -0.06 -4.37
C ARG A 34 -0.11 -0.53 -5.04
N ARG A 35 0.98 -0.67 -4.29
CA ARG A 35 2.26 -1.17 -4.79
C ARG A 35 2.18 -2.62 -5.22
N LEU A 36 1.51 -3.48 -4.43
CA LEU A 36 1.27 -4.89 -4.76
C LEU A 36 0.50 -5.02 -6.07
N ASP A 37 -0.61 -4.31 -6.22
CA ASP A 37 -1.45 -4.31 -7.41
C ASP A 37 -0.65 -3.94 -8.67
N ILE A 38 0.05 -2.81 -8.64
CA ILE A 38 0.84 -2.33 -9.77
C ILE A 38 2.02 -3.28 -10.08
N MET A 39 2.69 -3.79 -9.06
CA MET A 39 3.79 -4.75 -9.22
C MET A 39 3.31 -6.01 -9.95
N LEU A 40 2.20 -6.61 -9.50
CA LEU A 40 1.63 -7.80 -10.14
C LEU A 40 1.17 -7.50 -11.56
N MET A 41 0.50 -6.39 -11.80
CA MET A 41 0.06 -5.96 -13.14
C MET A 41 1.24 -5.86 -14.12
N VAL A 42 2.27 -5.11 -13.75
CA VAL A 42 3.42 -4.85 -14.64
C VAL A 42 4.21 -6.13 -14.89
N THR A 43 4.41 -6.96 -13.87
CA THR A 43 5.12 -8.23 -14.01
C THR A 43 4.30 -9.27 -14.79
N ALA A 44 2.97 -9.30 -14.64
CA ALA A 44 2.11 -10.15 -15.46
C ALA A 44 2.19 -9.78 -16.95
N LEU A 45 2.20 -8.48 -17.27
CA LEU A 45 2.41 -8.01 -18.65
C LEU A 45 3.81 -8.38 -19.19
N ARG A 46 4.83 -8.34 -18.34
CA ARG A 46 6.18 -8.74 -18.71
C ARG A 46 6.28 -10.24 -18.99
N CYS A 47 5.61 -11.07 -18.19
CA CYS A 47 5.63 -12.52 -18.31
C CYS A 47 4.69 -13.08 -19.41
N ARG A 48 3.89 -12.23 -20.07
CA ARG A 48 2.83 -12.64 -21.02
C ARG A 48 3.28 -13.50 -22.20
N THR A 49 4.57 -13.47 -22.56
CA THR A 49 5.15 -14.23 -23.67
C THR A 49 5.98 -15.41 -23.19
N THR A 50 5.91 -15.75 -21.92
CA THR A 50 6.62 -16.89 -21.32
C THR A 50 5.65 -18.04 -21.03
N PRO A 51 6.14 -19.27 -20.78
CA PRO A 51 5.30 -20.37 -20.31
C PRO A 51 4.57 -20.08 -18.98
N ASP A 52 5.09 -19.13 -18.23
CA ASP A 52 4.54 -18.70 -16.94
C ASP A 52 3.74 -17.39 -17.07
N ASP A 53 3.05 -17.19 -18.18
CA ASP A 53 2.03 -16.14 -18.29
C ASP A 53 1.02 -16.29 -17.15
N PHE A 54 0.85 -15.24 -16.35
CA PHE A 54 -0.03 -15.27 -15.20
C PHE A 54 -1.07 -14.13 -15.18
N ARG A 55 -1.39 -13.58 -16.35
CA ARG A 55 -2.41 -12.53 -16.46
C ARG A 55 -3.77 -13.01 -15.97
N SER A 56 -4.11 -14.29 -16.14
CA SER A 56 -5.37 -14.85 -15.65
C SER A 56 -5.39 -14.98 -14.12
N GLU A 57 -4.27 -15.29 -13.51
CA GLU A 57 -4.11 -15.34 -12.06
C GLU A 57 -4.17 -13.92 -11.46
N PHE A 58 -3.53 -12.95 -12.12
CA PHE A 58 -3.62 -11.55 -11.75
C PHE A 58 -5.06 -11.03 -11.83
N GLN A 59 -5.78 -11.30 -12.90
CA GLN A 59 -7.20 -10.92 -13.03
C GLN A 59 -8.08 -11.53 -11.93
N ARG A 60 -7.82 -12.76 -11.51
CA ARG A 60 -8.51 -13.36 -10.37
C ARG A 60 -8.20 -12.62 -9.06
N PHE A 61 -6.93 -12.32 -8.83
CA PHE A 61 -6.52 -11.50 -7.68
C PHE A 61 -7.25 -10.15 -7.66
N GLU A 62 -7.24 -9.40 -8.77
CA GLU A 62 -7.96 -8.12 -8.87
C GLU A 62 -9.47 -8.29 -8.58
N ALA A 63 -10.10 -9.32 -9.15
CA ALA A 63 -11.52 -9.57 -8.94
C ALA A 63 -11.86 -9.93 -7.49
N SER A 64 -11.00 -10.70 -6.82
CA SER A 64 -11.18 -11.10 -5.42
C SER A 64 -11.00 -9.95 -4.44
N HIS A 65 -10.20 -8.93 -4.79
CA HIS A 65 -9.81 -7.83 -3.91
C HIS A 65 -10.21 -6.45 -4.44
N LEU A 66 -11.21 -6.39 -5.32
CA LEU A 66 -11.58 -5.15 -6.00
C LEU A 66 -11.90 -4.01 -5.03
N ASP A 67 -12.64 -4.30 -3.97
CA ASP A 67 -13.05 -3.29 -2.99
C ASP A 67 -11.86 -2.79 -2.16
N GLU A 68 -10.95 -3.67 -1.74
CA GLU A 68 -9.73 -3.33 -0.99
C GLU A 68 -8.77 -2.49 -1.85
N LEU A 69 -8.58 -2.86 -3.11
CA LEU A 69 -7.69 -2.16 -4.03
C LEU A 69 -8.23 -0.77 -4.39
N ASN A 70 -9.55 -0.67 -4.63
CA ASN A 70 -10.22 0.61 -4.87
C ASN A 70 -10.22 1.49 -3.61
N GLY A 71 -10.46 0.90 -2.44
CA GLY A 71 -10.39 1.58 -1.15
C GLY A 71 -9.01 2.17 -0.90
N ALA A 72 -7.96 1.40 -1.11
CA ALA A 72 -6.58 1.86 -0.99
C ALA A 72 -6.26 3.03 -1.93
N ALA A 73 -6.70 2.96 -3.20
CA ALA A 73 -6.51 4.06 -4.15
C ALA A 73 -7.26 5.33 -3.74
N ALA A 74 -8.48 5.19 -3.22
CA ALA A 74 -9.28 6.32 -2.72
C ALA A 74 -8.63 6.95 -1.49
N GLU A 75 -8.18 6.17 -0.51
CA GLU A 75 -7.49 6.65 0.69
C GLU A 75 -6.21 7.41 0.35
N LEU A 76 -5.39 6.89 -0.55
CA LEU A 76 -4.18 7.57 -1.02
C LEU A 76 -4.50 8.90 -1.69
N ARG A 77 -5.51 8.93 -2.57
CA ARG A 77 -5.95 10.16 -3.23
C ARG A 77 -6.43 11.19 -2.21
N ASP A 78 -7.26 10.79 -1.27
CA ASP A 78 -7.84 11.69 -0.27
C ASP A 78 -6.76 12.25 0.66
N GLY A 79 -5.75 11.46 1.01
CA GLY A 79 -4.57 11.92 1.73
C GLY A 79 -3.73 12.97 0.98
N LEU A 80 -3.82 13.00 -0.35
CA LEU A 80 -3.11 13.97 -1.19
C LEU A 80 -3.88 15.28 -1.39
N VAL A 81 -5.18 15.31 -1.08
CA VAL A 81 -6.03 16.50 -1.32
C VAL A 81 -5.57 17.71 -0.52
N SER A 82 -5.12 17.53 0.72
CA SER A 82 -4.66 18.61 1.58
C SER A 82 -3.42 19.33 1.02
N ALA A 83 -2.54 18.60 0.34
CA ALA A 83 -1.30 19.13 -0.23
C ALA A 83 -1.45 19.66 -1.66
N TYR A 84 -2.34 19.06 -2.46
CA TYR A 84 -2.41 19.28 -3.92
C TYR A 84 -3.77 19.75 -4.43
N GLY A 85 -4.79 19.87 -3.56
CA GLY A 85 -6.18 20.09 -3.97
C GLY A 85 -6.77 18.88 -4.73
N LEU A 86 -8.08 18.89 -5.00
CA LEU A 86 -8.79 17.76 -5.63
C LEU A 86 -8.20 17.35 -6.98
N SER A 87 -7.98 18.32 -7.88
CA SER A 87 -7.42 18.03 -9.22
C SER A 87 -5.93 17.66 -9.18
N GLY A 88 -5.18 18.20 -8.21
CA GLY A 88 -3.77 17.89 -8.01
C GLY A 88 -3.55 16.51 -7.39
N ALA A 89 -4.46 16.06 -6.53
CA ALA A 89 -4.40 14.76 -5.87
C ALA A 89 -4.42 13.61 -6.89
N ASN A 90 -5.29 13.64 -7.90
CA ASN A 90 -5.32 12.64 -8.96
C ASN A 90 -3.98 12.57 -9.71
N ARG A 91 -3.43 13.72 -10.12
CA ARG A 91 -2.11 13.77 -10.79
C ARG A 91 -0.97 13.28 -9.91
N ALA A 92 -1.04 13.52 -8.60
CA ALA A 92 -0.05 13.04 -7.64
C ALA A 92 -0.13 11.51 -7.49
N LEU A 93 -1.33 10.94 -7.40
CA LEU A 93 -1.56 9.49 -7.37
C LEU A 93 -1.08 8.82 -8.67
N ASP A 94 -1.35 9.44 -9.84
CA ASP A 94 -0.88 8.93 -11.14
C ASP A 94 0.64 8.91 -11.22
N ARG A 95 1.32 9.97 -10.76
CA ARG A 95 2.78 10.01 -10.70
C ARG A 95 3.35 8.92 -9.78
N MET A 96 2.73 8.72 -8.61
CA MET A 96 3.13 7.65 -7.69
C MET A 96 2.98 6.29 -8.36
N SER A 97 1.84 6.02 -8.98
CA SER A 97 1.56 4.77 -9.70
C SER A 97 2.54 4.53 -10.85
N THR A 98 2.86 5.57 -11.62
CA THR A 98 3.87 5.51 -12.69
C THR A 98 5.27 5.21 -12.15
N THR A 99 5.64 5.80 -11.02
CA THR A 99 6.93 5.53 -10.35
C THR A 99 7.04 4.08 -9.92
N ILE A 100 5.98 3.54 -9.32
CA ILE A 100 5.91 2.12 -8.94
C ILE A 100 5.99 1.22 -10.17
N ALA A 101 5.22 1.52 -11.23
CA ALA A 101 5.25 0.75 -12.47
C ALA A 101 6.64 0.71 -13.10
N ASN A 102 7.34 1.83 -13.13
CA ASN A 102 8.71 1.91 -13.64
C ASN A 102 9.70 1.10 -12.80
N GLN A 103 9.51 1.04 -11.47
CA GLN A 103 10.34 0.25 -10.57
C GLN A 103 10.29 -1.24 -10.92
N TYR A 104 9.12 -1.76 -11.31
CA TYR A 104 8.91 -3.17 -11.67
C TYR A 104 8.93 -3.43 -13.19
N GLY A 105 9.20 -2.43 -14.01
CA GLY A 105 9.23 -2.56 -15.48
C GLY A 105 10.28 -3.55 -16.00
N GLN A 106 11.36 -3.79 -15.24
CA GLN A 106 12.37 -4.80 -15.52
C GLN A 106 12.10 -6.16 -14.86
N GLY A 107 11.01 -6.29 -14.14
CA GLY A 107 10.61 -7.48 -13.37
C GLY A 107 10.72 -7.26 -11.88
N HIS A 108 10.30 -8.27 -11.13
CA HIS A 108 10.48 -8.28 -9.68
C HIS A 108 11.97 -8.54 -9.34
N PRO A 109 12.54 -7.90 -8.30
CA PRO A 109 13.99 -7.99 -8.04
C PRO A 109 14.52 -9.39 -7.76
N TRP A 110 13.70 -10.30 -7.23
CA TRP A 110 14.12 -11.66 -6.84
C TRP A 110 13.13 -12.77 -7.19
N LEU A 111 11.92 -12.46 -7.70
CA LEU A 111 10.94 -13.45 -8.14
C LEU A 111 10.86 -13.51 -9.65
N GLY A 112 10.93 -14.71 -10.20
CA GLY A 112 10.65 -14.98 -11.60
C GLY A 112 9.17 -15.12 -11.91
N CYS A 113 8.85 -15.31 -13.21
CA CYS A 113 7.46 -15.43 -13.67
C CYS A 113 6.71 -16.62 -13.04
N ALA A 114 7.38 -17.77 -12.85
CA ALA A 114 6.76 -18.95 -12.23
C ALA A 114 6.37 -18.69 -10.76
N GLU A 115 7.25 -18.05 -10.01
CA GLU A 115 7.03 -17.72 -8.60
C GLU A 115 5.95 -16.66 -8.44
N LEU A 116 5.95 -15.63 -9.29
CA LEU A 116 4.90 -14.59 -9.30
C LEU A 116 3.54 -15.18 -9.69
N LYS A 117 3.50 -16.12 -10.63
CA LYS A 117 2.28 -16.87 -10.98
C LYS A 117 1.72 -17.60 -9.77
N GLN A 118 2.57 -18.29 -9.02
CA GLN A 118 2.15 -18.97 -7.80
C GLN A 118 1.69 -18.00 -6.72
N SER A 119 2.41 -16.90 -6.53
CA SER A 119 2.02 -15.84 -5.58
C SER A 119 0.66 -15.24 -5.92
N ALA A 120 0.40 -14.93 -7.19
CA ALA A 120 -0.88 -14.39 -7.63
C ALA A 120 -2.06 -15.36 -7.38
N ARG A 121 -1.84 -16.68 -7.54
CA ARG A 121 -2.84 -17.70 -7.20
C ARG A 121 -3.16 -17.70 -5.71
N VAL A 122 -2.14 -17.70 -4.87
CA VAL A 122 -2.31 -17.71 -3.41
C VAL A 122 -2.99 -16.44 -2.96
N LEU A 123 -2.57 -15.28 -3.48
CA LEU A 123 -3.16 -13.98 -3.15
C LEU A 123 -4.65 -13.91 -3.49
N ALA A 124 -5.10 -14.50 -4.60
CA ALA A 124 -6.51 -14.53 -4.97
C ALA A 124 -7.41 -15.27 -3.94
N GLU A 125 -6.82 -16.14 -3.11
CA GLU A 125 -7.50 -16.90 -2.06
C GLU A 125 -7.31 -16.30 -0.65
N VAL A 126 -6.53 -15.22 -0.51
CA VAL A 126 -6.37 -14.53 0.78
C VAL A 126 -7.68 -13.81 1.12
N HIS A 127 -8.08 -13.84 2.38
CA HIS A 127 -9.29 -13.17 2.84
C HIS A 127 -9.00 -12.23 4.00
N GLY A 128 -9.54 -11.01 3.89
CA GLY A 128 -9.43 -9.97 4.89
C GLY A 128 -8.25 -9.02 4.65
N HIS A 129 -8.48 -7.76 5.00
CA HIS A 129 -7.57 -6.65 4.77
C HIS A 129 -6.18 -6.90 5.36
N ASP A 130 -6.11 -7.26 6.65
CA ASP A 130 -4.83 -7.44 7.37
C ASP A 130 -3.99 -8.56 6.77
N ALA A 131 -4.63 -9.67 6.37
CA ALA A 131 -3.94 -10.77 5.73
C ALA A 131 -3.40 -10.39 4.34
N LEU A 132 -4.13 -9.57 3.60
CA LEU A 132 -3.67 -9.06 2.30
C LEU A 132 -2.49 -8.08 2.45
N VAL A 133 -2.54 -7.21 3.46
CA VAL A 133 -1.44 -6.29 3.79
C VAL A 133 -0.19 -7.06 4.21
N GLU A 134 -0.33 -8.09 5.05
CA GLU A 134 0.78 -8.95 5.45
C GLU A 134 1.41 -9.66 4.24
N ALA A 135 0.58 -10.18 3.33
CA ALA A 135 1.06 -10.80 2.11
C ALA A 135 1.78 -9.80 1.19
N ALA A 136 1.30 -8.56 1.12
CA ALA A 136 1.96 -7.47 0.42
C ALA A 136 3.34 -7.17 1.02
N ASP A 137 3.44 -7.08 2.35
CA ASP A 137 4.72 -6.86 3.04
C ASP A 137 5.75 -7.94 2.69
N GLN A 138 5.35 -9.20 2.65
CA GLN A 138 6.23 -10.31 2.31
C GLN A 138 6.75 -10.23 0.87
N LEU A 139 5.88 -9.86 -0.08
CA LEU A 139 6.25 -9.76 -1.50
C LEU A 139 7.06 -8.50 -1.82
N LEU A 140 6.81 -7.40 -1.10
CA LEU A 140 7.45 -6.12 -1.34
C LEU A 140 8.73 -5.92 -0.53
N ALA A 141 9.07 -6.84 0.39
CA ALA A 141 10.25 -6.75 1.24
C ALA A 141 11.56 -6.61 0.41
N PRO A 142 12.53 -5.80 0.84
CA PRO A 142 13.74 -5.47 0.05
C PRO A 142 14.71 -6.62 -0.19
N SER A 143 14.59 -7.72 0.49
CA SER A 143 15.44 -8.89 0.34
C SER A 143 14.75 -10.13 0.89
N GLY A 144 14.48 -11.09 0.01
CA GLY A 144 14.23 -12.50 0.27
C GLY A 144 13.81 -12.94 1.67
N GLY A 145 12.83 -12.26 2.26
CA GLY A 145 12.07 -12.88 3.33
C GLY A 145 11.43 -14.15 2.78
N PRO A 146 11.17 -15.18 3.59
CA PRO A 146 10.70 -16.46 3.10
C PRO A 146 9.31 -16.31 2.47
N VAL A 147 9.26 -16.07 1.16
CA VAL A 147 8.04 -16.17 0.31
C VAL A 147 7.40 -17.57 0.45
N LEU A 148 8.10 -18.49 1.09
CA LEU A 148 7.72 -19.89 1.31
C LEU A 148 6.61 -20.11 2.34
N ALA A 149 6.20 -19.12 3.11
CA ALA A 149 5.12 -19.27 4.10
C ALA A 149 3.74 -19.34 3.42
N LEU A 150 3.56 -18.71 2.26
CA LEU A 150 2.31 -18.72 1.49
C LEU A 150 2.14 -19.96 0.60
N ALA A 151 3.18 -20.77 0.42
CA ALA A 151 3.19 -21.89 -0.52
C ALA A 151 3.04 -23.26 0.12
N ARG A 152 2.60 -23.37 1.37
CA ARG A 152 2.31 -24.67 1.99
C ARG A 152 0.81 -24.88 2.14
N PRO A 153 0.29 -25.94 1.48
CA PRO A 153 -1.07 -26.42 1.71
C PRO A 153 -1.23 -26.98 3.13
#